data_72cf611a305edef97a03e6ea83ca6c3d
#
_entry.id   72cf611a305edef97a03e6ea83ca6c3d
#
_cell.length_a   1.000
_cell.length_b   1.000
_cell.length_c   1.000
_cell.angle_alpha   90.00
_cell.angle_beta   90.00
_cell.angle_gamma   90.00
#
_symmetry.space_group_name_H-M   'P 1'
#
loop_
_entity.id
_entity.type
_entity.pdbx_description
1 polymer ?
#
loop_
_entity_poly.entity_id
_entity_poly.type
_entity_poly.pdbx_seq_one_letter_code
_entity_poly.pdbx_strand_id
1 'polypeptide(L)'
;SGAGWAEAAALLRTAAAHGVPVPLAENDLLAGWLLAEAGLPSDAGRRTACVLDDTGTAHAVPWAADADRVTVLWSTGDGWRVADVPPSSLRVERGTNLAGEPRDTVHAPADVLSGAPVGDHAAEEFMLRGALARALQMTGAMDTILRLSIEHATTRTQFGRPLTRFQAVQHLIADMAAESALARAATDGALPGDPAPSGTALTSFAVAVARSCAGHAATKVVRNAHQVHGAIGTTTEHPLHRHTLPVLAWRAEFGSLHHWDDLLTRAAASTDQNIWRLITGD
;
A
#
# COMPACT_ATOMS: atom_id res chain seq x y z
N SER A 1 15.89 -8.58 -12.67
CA SER A 1 16.73 -7.76 -11.80
C SER A 1 16.93 -8.50 -10.49
N GLY A 2 18.12 -8.41 -9.87
CA GLY A 2 18.43 -9.09 -8.61
C GLY A 2 17.91 -8.37 -7.35
N ALA A 3 16.99 -7.42 -7.48
CA ALA A 3 16.40 -6.70 -6.35
C ALA A 3 15.28 -7.53 -5.71
N GLY A 4 15.34 -7.70 -4.38
CA GLY A 4 14.36 -8.42 -3.59
C GLY A 4 13.36 -7.50 -2.88
N TRP A 5 12.60 -8.09 -1.94
CA TRP A 5 11.62 -7.34 -1.15
C TRP A 5 12.24 -6.27 -0.25
N ALA A 6 13.47 -6.47 0.23
CA ALA A 6 14.16 -5.50 1.08
C ALA A 6 14.44 -4.19 0.32
N GLU A 7 14.95 -4.28 -0.92
CA GLU A 7 15.20 -3.13 -1.78
C GLU A 7 13.88 -2.45 -2.22
N ALA A 8 12.88 -3.25 -2.56
CA ALA A 8 11.54 -2.73 -2.90
C ALA A 8 10.94 -1.96 -1.72
N ALA A 9 11.02 -2.51 -0.50
CA ALA A 9 10.55 -1.85 0.71
C ALA A 9 11.27 -0.53 0.98
N ALA A 10 12.60 -0.51 0.84
CA ALA A 10 13.39 0.71 1.00
C ALA A 10 12.99 1.78 -0.03
N LEU A 11 12.81 1.39 -1.29
CA LEU A 11 12.41 2.29 -2.38
C LEU A 11 11.00 2.85 -2.16
N LEU A 12 10.01 2.01 -1.84
CA LEU A 12 8.63 2.43 -1.60
C LEU A 12 8.52 3.41 -0.41
N ARG A 13 9.21 3.11 0.69
CA ARG A 13 9.25 4.00 1.87
C ARG A 13 9.90 5.34 1.53
N THR A 14 11.03 5.31 0.80
CA THR A 14 11.74 6.53 0.42
C THR A 14 10.89 7.40 -0.51
N ALA A 15 10.28 6.82 -1.54
CA ALA A 15 9.40 7.57 -2.44
C ALA A 15 8.23 8.21 -1.68
N ALA A 16 7.58 7.46 -0.78
CA ALA A 16 6.48 7.96 0.05
C ALA A 16 6.94 9.03 1.06
N ALA A 17 8.12 8.87 1.66
CA ALA A 17 8.71 9.86 2.56
C ALA A 17 9.01 11.21 1.86
N HIS A 18 9.27 11.18 0.56
CA HIS A 18 9.48 12.38 -0.25
C HIS A 18 8.21 12.87 -0.96
N GLY A 19 7.08 12.20 -0.78
CA GLY A 19 5.82 12.55 -1.43
C GLY A 19 5.87 12.46 -2.96
N VAL A 20 6.60 11.46 -3.48
CA VAL A 20 6.77 11.24 -4.93
C VAL A 20 5.67 10.31 -5.43
N PRO A 21 4.69 10.82 -6.23
CA PRO A 21 3.56 10.03 -6.71
C PRO A 21 3.94 9.24 -7.97
N VAL A 22 4.55 8.06 -7.79
CA VAL A 22 4.98 7.19 -8.90
C VAL A 22 4.49 5.74 -8.68
N PRO A 23 4.12 5.02 -9.76
CA PRO A 23 3.55 3.68 -9.69
C PRO A 23 4.63 2.58 -9.54
N LEU A 24 5.51 2.68 -8.54
CA LEU A 24 6.59 1.71 -8.33
C LEU A 24 6.07 0.32 -7.97
N ALA A 25 5.11 0.25 -7.05
CA ALA A 25 4.53 -1.02 -6.63
C ALA A 25 3.76 -1.69 -7.77
N GLU A 26 3.02 -0.89 -8.53
CA GLU A 26 2.21 -1.35 -9.66
C GLU A 26 3.07 -1.96 -10.76
N ASN A 27 4.19 -1.31 -11.07
CA ASN A 27 5.09 -1.75 -12.14
C ASN A 27 5.82 -3.04 -11.77
N ASP A 28 6.49 -3.08 -10.63
CA ASP A 28 7.43 -4.16 -10.30
C ASP A 28 6.78 -5.29 -9.49
N LEU A 29 6.05 -4.92 -8.41
CA LEU A 29 5.54 -5.90 -7.46
C LEU A 29 4.22 -6.54 -7.92
N LEU A 30 3.46 -5.86 -8.78
CA LEU A 30 2.19 -6.34 -9.29
C LEU A 30 2.30 -6.79 -10.74
N ALA A 31 2.52 -5.88 -11.70
CA ALA A 31 2.58 -6.20 -13.11
C ALA A 31 3.77 -7.12 -13.45
N GLY A 32 4.98 -6.75 -13.02
CA GLY A 32 6.18 -7.53 -13.28
C GLY A 32 6.12 -8.94 -12.69
N TRP A 33 5.56 -9.07 -11.49
CA TRP A 33 5.32 -10.37 -10.88
C TRP A 33 4.29 -11.20 -11.65
N LEU A 34 3.12 -10.64 -12.03
CA LEU A 34 2.10 -11.36 -12.82
C LEU A 34 2.64 -11.84 -14.15
N LEU A 35 3.45 -11.03 -14.83
CA LEU A 35 4.08 -11.43 -16.08
C LEU A 35 5.05 -12.59 -15.89
N ALA A 36 5.83 -12.59 -14.83
CA ALA A 36 6.74 -13.67 -14.49
C ALA A 36 5.97 -14.98 -14.19
N GLU A 37 4.89 -14.92 -13.40
CA GLU A 37 4.00 -16.06 -13.11
C GLU A 37 3.37 -16.64 -14.39
N ALA A 38 3.00 -15.76 -15.33
CA ALA A 38 2.38 -16.16 -16.60
C ALA A 38 3.41 -16.59 -17.66
N GLY A 39 4.72 -16.51 -17.39
CA GLY A 39 5.76 -16.75 -18.37
C GLY A 39 5.73 -15.78 -19.57
N LEU A 40 5.18 -14.58 -19.36
CA LEU A 40 5.07 -13.55 -20.38
C LEU A 40 6.31 -12.63 -20.38
N PRO A 41 6.72 -12.12 -21.55
CA PRO A 41 7.88 -11.23 -21.64
C PRO A 41 7.57 -9.88 -20.95
N SER A 42 8.61 -9.33 -20.31
CA SER A 42 8.57 -7.97 -19.75
C SER A 42 9.65 -7.13 -20.42
N ASP A 43 9.28 -5.93 -20.85
CA ASP A 43 10.19 -4.89 -21.36
C ASP A 43 10.31 -3.72 -20.36
N ALA A 44 11.00 -2.65 -20.74
CA ALA A 44 11.19 -1.45 -19.90
C ALA A 44 9.97 -0.50 -19.90
N GLY A 45 8.84 -0.87 -20.50
CA GLY A 45 7.62 -0.06 -20.49
C GLY A 45 7.02 0.07 -19.09
N ARG A 46 6.45 1.25 -18.81
CA ARG A 46 5.73 1.50 -17.54
C ARG A 46 4.44 0.70 -17.51
N ARG A 47 4.23 -0.04 -16.44
CA ARG A 47 3.06 -0.88 -16.27
C ARG A 47 2.26 -0.53 -15.03
N THR A 48 0.99 -0.82 -15.12
CA THR A 48 0.11 -1.02 -13.95
C THR A 48 -0.55 -2.38 -14.07
N ALA A 49 -1.22 -2.80 -12.99
CA ALA A 49 -1.93 -4.07 -12.99
C ALA A 49 -3.30 -3.95 -12.32
N CYS A 50 -4.24 -4.79 -12.75
CA CYS A 50 -5.57 -4.87 -12.16
C CYS A 50 -6.13 -6.28 -12.21
N VAL A 51 -7.13 -6.52 -11.35
CA VAL A 51 -7.97 -7.72 -11.36
C VAL A 51 -9.35 -7.31 -11.81
N LEU A 52 -9.86 -7.96 -12.85
CA LEU A 52 -11.23 -7.74 -13.32
C LEU A 52 -12.22 -8.53 -12.47
N ASP A 53 -13.35 -7.92 -12.23
CA ASP A 53 -14.55 -8.60 -11.72
C ASP A 53 -15.28 -9.39 -12.81
N ASP A 54 -16.38 -10.04 -12.43
CA ASP A 54 -17.20 -10.87 -13.33
C ASP A 54 -17.86 -10.06 -14.48
N THR A 55 -17.87 -8.72 -14.39
CA THR A 55 -18.36 -7.84 -15.45
C THR A 55 -17.28 -7.38 -16.41
N GLY A 56 -16.02 -7.81 -16.22
CA GLY A 56 -14.87 -7.34 -16.98
C GLY A 56 -14.40 -5.96 -16.59
N THR A 57 -14.71 -5.51 -15.36
CA THR A 57 -14.39 -4.18 -14.86
C THR A 57 -13.40 -4.26 -13.69
N ALA A 58 -12.45 -3.32 -13.64
CA ALA A 58 -11.61 -3.08 -12.48
C ALA A 58 -11.72 -1.61 -12.07
N HIS A 59 -11.99 -1.38 -10.79
CA HIS A 59 -12.09 -0.04 -10.22
C HIS A 59 -10.82 0.39 -9.51
N ALA A 60 -10.60 1.70 -9.45
CA ALA A 60 -9.49 2.32 -8.75
C ALA A 60 -8.10 1.78 -9.18
N VAL A 61 -7.94 1.49 -10.46
CA VAL A 61 -6.67 1.02 -11.03
C VAL A 61 -5.67 2.17 -11.07
N PRO A 62 -4.52 2.04 -10.40
CA PRO A 62 -3.55 3.11 -10.36
C PRO A 62 -2.95 3.37 -11.75
N TRP A 63 -2.95 4.64 -12.21
CA TRP A 63 -2.22 5.10 -13.39
C TRP A 63 -2.55 4.40 -14.72
N ALA A 64 -3.72 3.75 -14.87
CA ALA A 64 -4.03 2.96 -16.05
C ALA A 64 -4.03 3.77 -17.34
N ALA A 65 -4.51 5.02 -17.31
CA ALA A 65 -4.53 5.90 -18.47
C ALA A 65 -3.16 6.45 -18.88
N ASP A 66 -2.17 6.40 -17.98
CA ASP A 66 -0.83 6.97 -18.17
C ASP A 66 0.27 5.90 -18.27
N ALA A 67 -0.09 4.61 -18.13
CA ALA A 67 0.80 3.48 -18.33
C ALA A 67 1.02 3.20 -19.83
N ASP A 68 2.16 2.59 -20.15
CA ASP A 68 2.41 2.10 -21.51
C ASP A 68 1.69 0.77 -21.76
N ARG A 69 1.48 -0.02 -20.68
CA ARG A 69 0.73 -1.28 -20.69
C ARG A 69 -0.02 -1.51 -19.38
N VAL A 70 -1.11 -2.23 -19.46
CA VAL A 70 -1.92 -2.69 -18.32
C VAL A 70 -1.85 -4.21 -18.27
N THR A 71 -1.33 -4.75 -17.18
CA THR A 71 -1.34 -6.20 -16.92
C THR A 71 -2.65 -6.55 -16.24
N VAL A 72 -3.47 -7.31 -16.92
CA VAL A 72 -4.84 -7.64 -16.51
C VAL A 72 -4.89 -9.08 -16.01
N LEU A 73 -5.41 -9.30 -14.83
CA LEU A 73 -5.72 -10.61 -14.25
C LEU A 73 -7.24 -10.79 -14.21
N TRP A 74 -7.74 -11.93 -14.71
CA TRP A 74 -9.17 -12.25 -14.66
C TRP A 74 -9.44 -13.73 -14.49
N SER A 75 -10.60 -14.05 -13.94
CA SER A 75 -11.08 -15.44 -13.82
C SER A 75 -11.85 -15.86 -15.06
N THR A 76 -11.68 -17.12 -15.44
CA THR A 76 -12.49 -17.81 -16.46
C THR A 76 -13.08 -19.07 -15.82
N GLY A 77 -13.97 -19.77 -16.55
CA GLY A 77 -14.46 -21.07 -16.09
C GLY A 77 -13.37 -22.13 -15.86
N ASP A 78 -12.19 -21.94 -16.48
CA ASP A 78 -11.05 -22.87 -16.46
C ASP A 78 -9.88 -22.36 -15.58
N GLY A 79 -10.07 -21.33 -14.74
CA GLY A 79 -9.04 -20.77 -13.87
C GLY A 79 -8.67 -19.31 -14.18
N TRP A 80 -7.54 -18.87 -13.65
CA TRP A 80 -7.06 -17.50 -13.79
C TRP A 80 -6.17 -17.31 -15.01
N ARG A 81 -6.27 -16.13 -15.64
CA ARG A 81 -5.47 -15.76 -16.82
C ARG A 81 -4.90 -14.36 -16.68
N VAL A 82 -3.75 -14.15 -17.32
CA VAL A 82 -3.05 -12.85 -17.37
C VAL A 82 -2.82 -12.45 -18.82
N ALA A 83 -3.11 -11.20 -19.13
CA ALA A 83 -2.72 -10.55 -20.39
C ALA A 83 -2.00 -9.23 -20.09
N ASP A 84 -1.08 -8.84 -20.97
CA ASP A 84 -0.41 -7.53 -20.94
C ASP A 84 -0.81 -6.77 -22.19
N VAL A 85 -1.65 -5.76 -22.04
CA VAL A 85 -2.30 -5.07 -23.16
C VAL A 85 -2.04 -3.56 -23.13
N PRO A 86 -2.00 -2.87 -24.28
CA PRO A 86 -1.91 -1.42 -24.28
C PRO A 86 -3.22 -0.79 -23.77
N PRO A 87 -3.20 0.35 -23.09
CA PRO A 87 -4.42 1.03 -22.62
C PRO A 87 -5.44 1.33 -23.73
N SER A 88 -4.97 1.50 -24.98
CA SER A 88 -5.83 1.71 -26.14
C SER A 88 -6.73 0.52 -26.50
N SER A 89 -6.43 -0.68 -26.01
CA SER A 89 -7.28 -1.88 -26.16
C SER A 89 -8.35 -1.97 -25.08
N LEU A 90 -8.34 -1.06 -24.12
CA LEU A 90 -9.25 -1.03 -22.98
C LEU A 90 -10.06 0.26 -23.02
N ARG A 91 -11.24 0.25 -22.39
CA ARG A 91 -11.93 1.49 -22.08
C ARG A 91 -11.47 1.94 -20.69
N VAL A 92 -10.75 3.06 -20.65
CA VAL A 92 -10.20 3.62 -19.39
C VAL A 92 -10.94 4.92 -19.09
N GLU A 93 -11.60 4.96 -17.93
CA GLU A 93 -12.25 6.15 -17.39
C GLU A 93 -11.38 6.74 -16.29
N ARG A 94 -10.91 7.98 -16.47
CA ARG A 94 -10.01 8.64 -15.51
C ARG A 94 -10.73 8.89 -14.18
N GLY A 95 -10.00 8.64 -13.10
CA GLY A 95 -10.41 8.90 -11.74
C GLY A 95 -9.24 9.26 -10.86
N THR A 96 -9.51 9.67 -9.62
CA THR A 96 -8.48 10.00 -8.63
C THR A 96 -8.90 9.53 -7.25
N ASN A 97 -7.91 9.24 -6.39
CA ASN A 97 -8.16 9.02 -4.96
C ASN A 97 -8.17 10.35 -4.18
N LEU A 98 -8.31 10.26 -2.86
CA LEU A 98 -8.34 11.42 -1.94
C LEU A 98 -7.08 12.30 -2.06
N ALA A 99 -5.95 11.74 -2.41
CA ALA A 99 -4.69 12.46 -2.58
C ALA A 99 -4.52 13.10 -3.98
N GLY A 100 -5.49 12.90 -4.90
CA GLY A 100 -5.39 13.32 -6.29
C GLY A 100 -4.52 12.40 -7.15
N GLU A 101 -4.09 11.25 -6.63
CA GLU A 101 -3.36 10.27 -7.43
C GLU A 101 -4.31 9.56 -8.40
N PRO A 102 -3.87 9.27 -9.65
CA PRO A 102 -4.71 8.56 -10.63
C PRO A 102 -5.20 7.21 -10.11
N ARG A 103 -6.51 7.00 -10.19
CA ARG A 103 -7.23 5.76 -9.86
C ARG A 103 -8.36 5.59 -10.85
N ASP A 104 -8.03 4.98 -11.97
CA ASP A 104 -8.90 4.88 -13.13
C ASP A 104 -9.84 3.68 -13.01
N THR A 105 -10.96 3.70 -13.74
CA THR A 105 -11.77 2.52 -13.96
C THR A 105 -11.42 1.93 -15.31
N VAL A 106 -11.12 0.63 -15.34
CA VAL A 106 -10.74 -0.12 -16.53
C VAL A 106 -11.85 -1.09 -16.89
N HIS A 107 -12.30 -1.05 -18.14
CA HIS A 107 -13.21 -2.04 -18.70
C HIS A 107 -12.49 -2.78 -19.83
N ALA A 108 -12.44 -4.09 -19.73
CA ALA A 108 -11.82 -4.96 -20.73
C ALA A 108 -12.91 -5.72 -21.49
N PRO A 109 -13.04 -5.48 -22.82
CA PRO A 109 -13.93 -6.28 -23.66
C PRO A 109 -13.48 -7.74 -23.68
N ALA A 110 -14.43 -8.67 -23.62
CA ALA A 110 -14.14 -10.11 -23.54
C ALA A 110 -13.35 -10.65 -24.75
N ASP A 111 -13.49 -10.03 -25.91
CA ASP A 111 -12.81 -10.36 -27.16
C ASP A 111 -11.34 -9.90 -27.21
N VAL A 112 -10.94 -8.99 -26.31
CA VAL A 112 -9.56 -8.48 -26.21
C VAL A 112 -8.70 -9.35 -25.27
N LEU A 113 -9.32 -10.13 -24.40
CA LEU A 113 -8.67 -10.88 -23.34
C LEU A 113 -8.21 -12.26 -23.84
N SER A 114 -7.11 -12.29 -24.59
CA SER A 114 -6.35 -13.51 -24.85
C SER A 114 -5.12 -13.53 -23.96
N GLY A 115 -5.05 -14.44 -22.99
CA GLY A 115 -3.98 -14.44 -21.98
C GLY A 115 -3.45 -15.82 -21.63
N ALA A 116 -2.29 -15.84 -20.97
CA ALA A 116 -1.67 -17.04 -20.44
C ALA A 116 -2.33 -17.49 -19.13
N PRO A 117 -2.43 -18.79 -18.87
CA PRO A 117 -2.94 -19.29 -17.59
C PRO A 117 -1.95 -19.01 -16.46
N VAL A 118 -2.48 -18.79 -15.26
CA VAL A 118 -1.73 -18.65 -14.01
C VAL A 118 -2.39 -19.48 -12.90
N GLY A 119 -1.65 -19.73 -11.81
CA GLY A 119 -2.16 -20.52 -10.69
C GLY A 119 -3.35 -19.86 -9.98
N ASP A 120 -4.17 -20.68 -9.31
CA ASP A 120 -5.37 -20.20 -8.59
C ASP A 120 -5.07 -19.23 -7.46
N HIS A 121 -3.83 -19.24 -6.94
CA HIS A 121 -3.36 -18.31 -5.90
C HIS A 121 -3.12 -16.89 -6.42
N ALA A 122 -3.12 -16.65 -7.74
CA ALA A 122 -2.67 -15.38 -8.32
C ALA A 122 -3.47 -14.16 -7.84
N ALA A 123 -4.78 -14.30 -7.68
CA ALA A 123 -5.62 -13.19 -7.21
C ALA A 123 -5.37 -12.86 -5.72
N GLU A 124 -5.21 -13.87 -4.88
CA GLU A 124 -4.88 -13.68 -3.46
C GLU A 124 -3.49 -13.06 -3.30
N GLU A 125 -2.49 -13.62 -3.98
CA GLU A 125 -1.11 -13.10 -3.93
C GLU A 125 -1.03 -11.66 -4.46
N PHE A 126 -1.80 -11.31 -5.52
CA PHE A 126 -1.93 -9.95 -6.02
C PHE A 126 -2.42 -8.98 -4.93
N MET A 127 -3.48 -9.38 -4.21
CA MET A 127 -4.02 -8.61 -3.09
C MET A 127 -2.99 -8.44 -1.96
N LEU A 128 -2.29 -9.51 -1.59
CA LEU A 128 -1.29 -9.49 -0.53
C LEU A 128 -0.10 -8.57 -0.88
N ARG A 129 0.39 -8.65 -2.11
CA ARG A 129 1.48 -7.80 -2.63
C ARG A 129 1.10 -6.33 -2.63
N GLY A 130 -0.08 -6.00 -3.16
CA GLY A 130 -0.59 -4.64 -3.15
C GLY A 130 -0.81 -4.12 -1.72
N ALA A 131 -1.35 -4.94 -0.84
CA ALA A 131 -1.58 -4.60 0.56
C ALA A 131 -0.26 -4.30 1.30
N LEU A 132 0.75 -5.17 1.15
CA LEU A 132 2.07 -4.96 1.76
C LEU A 132 2.76 -3.71 1.19
N ALA A 133 2.69 -3.49 -0.13
CA ALA A 133 3.23 -2.30 -0.76
C ALA A 133 2.61 -1.01 -0.18
N ARG A 134 1.28 -0.97 0.00
CA ARG A 134 0.61 0.17 0.64
C ARG A 134 1.01 0.34 2.10
N ALA A 135 1.17 -0.74 2.86
CA ALA A 135 1.66 -0.66 4.24
C ALA A 135 3.06 -0.04 4.31
N LEU A 136 3.97 -0.44 3.41
CA LEU A 136 5.32 0.10 3.29
C LEU A 136 5.31 1.60 2.93
N GLN A 137 4.50 2.01 1.96
CA GLN A 137 4.35 3.42 1.59
C GLN A 137 3.78 4.25 2.75
N MET A 138 2.77 3.73 3.47
CA MET A 138 2.20 4.41 4.64
C MET A 138 3.24 4.64 5.72
N THR A 139 4.10 3.64 6.04
CA THR A 139 5.16 3.81 7.05
C THR A 139 6.17 4.88 6.65
N GLY A 140 6.59 4.93 5.39
CA GLY A 140 7.48 5.98 4.89
C GLY A 140 6.89 7.39 4.99
N ALA A 141 5.62 7.55 4.63
CA ALA A 141 4.93 8.84 4.75
C ALA A 141 4.71 9.24 6.22
N MET A 142 4.37 8.29 7.11
CA MET A 142 4.19 8.56 8.55
C MET A 142 5.48 9.01 9.23
N ASP A 143 6.64 8.51 8.84
CA ASP A 143 7.94 9.00 9.33
C ASP A 143 8.13 10.49 9.00
N THR A 144 7.75 10.92 7.80
CA THR A 144 7.83 12.33 7.41
C THR A 144 6.79 13.19 8.14
N ILE A 145 5.57 12.68 8.33
CA ILE A 145 4.53 13.37 9.12
C ILE A 145 5.02 13.61 10.55
N LEU A 146 5.62 12.61 11.18
CA LEU A 146 6.21 12.73 12.52
C LEU A 146 7.34 13.77 12.55
N ARG A 147 8.27 13.71 11.61
CA ARG A 147 9.38 14.66 11.50
C ARG A 147 8.88 16.10 11.34
N LEU A 148 7.93 16.35 10.43
CA LEU A 148 7.33 17.68 10.23
C LEU A 148 6.63 18.18 11.49
N SER A 149 5.97 17.29 12.23
CA SER A 149 5.28 17.65 13.48
C SER A 149 6.26 18.03 14.59
N ILE A 150 7.38 17.32 14.71
CA ILE A 150 8.46 17.67 15.66
C ILE A 150 9.08 19.01 15.29
N GLU A 151 9.39 19.22 14.01
CA GLU A 151 9.97 20.47 13.50
C GLU A 151 9.04 21.66 13.78
N HIS A 152 7.75 21.52 13.42
CA HIS A 152 6.74 22.55 13.71
C HIS A 152 6.64 22.85 15.20
N ALA A 153 6.54 21.83 16.05
CA ALA A 153 6.42 22.03 17.49
C ALA A 153 7.66 22.66 18.12
N THR A 154 8.83 22.45 17.53
CA THR A 154 10.10 23.02 18.02
C THR A 154 10.25 24.48 17.64
N THR A 155 9.81 24.86 16.43
CA THR A 155 9.99 26.21 15.90
C THR A 155 8.85 27.15 16.25
N ARG A 156 7.62 26.63 16.39
CA ARG A 156 6.43 27.44 16.69
C ARG A 156 6.36 27.82 18.16
N THR A 157 6.34 29.13 18.42
CA THR A 157 6.19 29.69 19.77
C THR A 157 4.77 30.20 20.01
N GLN A 158 4.15 29.81 21.12
CA GLN A 158 2.87 30.30 21.63
C GLN A 158 2.95 30.47 23.15
N PHE A 159 2.25 31.45 23.70
CA PHE A 159 2.27 31.75 25.15
C PHE A 159 3.70 31.89 25.69
N GLY A 160 4.59 32.52 24.91
CA GLY A 160 5.96 32.84 25.33
C GLY A 160 6.96 31.65 25.28
N ARG A 161 6.57 30.48 24.78
CA ARG A 161 7.47 29.32 24.71
C ARG A 161 7.17 28.41 23.51
N PRO A 162 8.14 27.60 23.02
CA PRO A 162 7.92 26.61 21.96
C PRO A 162 6.83 25.61 22.32
N LEU A 163 6.09 25.11 21.30
CA LEU A 163 5.01 24.12 21.51
C LEU A 163 5.52 22.83 22.17
N THR A 164 6.78 22.46 21.96
CA THR A 164 7.42 21.31 22.62
C THR A 164 7.49 21.43 24.17
N ARG A 165 7.22 22.61 24.75
CA ARG A 165 7.16 22.81 26.20
C ARG A 165 5.79 22.51 26.81
N PHE A 166 4.81 22.13 26.00
CA PHE A 166 3.47 21.76 26.46
C PHE A 166 3.32 20.25 26.50
N GLN A 167 2.98 19.68 27.66
CA GLN A 167 2.82 18.24 27.84
C GLN A 167 1.83 17.62 26.84
N ALA A 168 0.71 18.30 26.55
CA ALA A 168 -0.26 17.82 25.59
C ALA A 168 0.36 17.61 24.19
N VAL A 169 1.23 18.53 23.75
CA VAL A 169 1.95 18.40 22.46
C VAL A 169 2.97 17.27 22.52
N GLN A 170 3.70 17.14 23.63
CA GLN A 170 4.66 16.05 23.84
C GLN A 170 3.97 14.67 23.75
N HIS A 171 2.79 14.53 24.38
CA HIS A 171 2.02 13.29 24.32
C HIS A 171 1.56 12.97 22.89
N LEU A 172 1.05 13.95 22.14
CA LEU A 172 0.65 13.74 20.73
C LEU A 172 1.83 13.26 19.87
N ILE A 173 3.03 13.85 20.06
CA ILE A 173 4.24 13.45 19.33
C ILE A 173 4.72 12.06 19.76
N ALA A 174 4.68 11.76 21.06
CA ALA A 174 5.05 10.44 21.58
C ALA A 174 4.13 9.34 21.05
N ASP A 175 2.81 9.59 21.01
CA ASP A 175 1.83 8.66 20.41
C ASP A 175 2.13 8.42 18.93
N MET A 176 2.39 9.48 18.15
CA MET A 176 2.74 9.34 16.74
C MET A 176 4.02 8.51 16.56
N ALA A 177 5.03 8.74 17.39
CA ALA A 177 6.29 7.99 17.32
C ALA A 177 6.08 6.50 17.63
N ALA A 178 5.32 6.19 18.68
CA ALA A 178 5.03 4.81 19.07
C ALA A 178 4.23 4.06 17.99
N GLU A 179 3.19 4.67 17.43
CA GLU A 179 2.37 4.08 16.37
C GLU A 179 3.16 3.88 15.07
N SER A 180 3.99 4.86 14.68
CA SER A 180 4.86 4.72 13.50
C SER A 180 5.88 3.60 13.68
N ALA A 181 6.49 3.48 14.86
CA ALA A 181 7.44 2.42 15.16
C ALA A 181 6.79 1.02 15.13
N LEU A 182 5.59 0.89 15.72
CA LEU A 182 4.81 -0.35 15.68
C LEU A 182 4.46 -0.76 14.24
N ALA A 183 3.92 0.18 13.46
CA ALA A 183 3.59 -0.07 12.05
C ALA A 183 4.82 -0.47 11.23
N ARG A 184 5.98 0.17 11.48
CA ARG A 184 7.23 -0.19 10.82
C ARG A 184 7.68 -1.61 11.19
N ALA A 185 7.70 -1.96 12.48
CA ALA A 185 8.07 -3.30 12.92
C ALA A 185 7.16 -4.38 12.31
N ALA A 186 5.85 -4.13 12.28
CA ALA A 186 4.88 -5.04 11.67
C ALA A 186 5.10 -5.21 10.15
N THR A 187 5.40 -4.12 9.44
CA THR A 187 5.68 -4.19 7.99
C THR A 187 7.03 -4.83 7.68
N ASP A 188 8.04 -4.66 8.54
CA ASP A 188 9.33 -5.35 8.40
C ASP A 188 9.18 -6.85 8.64
N GLY A 189 8.39 -7.24 9.64
CA GLY A 189 8.08 -8.64 9.92
C GLY A 189 7.25 -9.36 8.86
N ALA A 190 6.58 -8.62 7.96
CA ALA A 190 5.82 -9.19 6.85
C ALA A 190 6.65 -9.36 5.56
N LEU A 191 7.89 -8.85 5.53
CA LEU A 191 8.76 -9.04 4.38
C LEU A 191 9.24 -10.49 4.31
N PRO A 192 9.22 -11.11 3.12
CA PRO A 192 9.89 -12.40 2.93
C PRO A 192 11.37 -12.32 3.27
N GLY A 193 11.91 -13.37 3.89
CA GLY A 193 13.35 -13.45 4.19
C GLY A 193 14.22 -13.31 2.94
N ASP A 194 15.46 -12.86 3.12
CA ASP A 194 16.43 -12.72 2.03
C ASP A 194 17.56 -13.77 2.18
N PRO A 195 17.89 -14.55 1.13
CA PRO A 195 17.20 -14.60 -0.15
C PRO A 195 15.85 -15.32 -0.05
N ALA A 196 14.77 -14.68 -0.47
CA ALA A 196 13.51 -15.38 -0.64
C ALA A 196 13.68 -16.38 -1.79
N PRO A 197 13.39 -17.67 -1.59
CA PRO A 197 13.33 -18.60 -2.70
C PRO A 197 12.36 -18.05 -3.77
N SER A 198 12.71 -18.19 -5.05
CA SER A 198 11.83 -17.80 -6.14
C SER A 198 10.45 -18.42 -5.91
N GLY A 199 9.41 -17.62 -5.85
CA GLY A 199 8.05 -18.09 -5.58
C GLY A 199 7.65 -18.17 -4.10
N THR A 200 8.40 -17.62 -3.16
CA THR A 200 7.94 -17.51 -1.76
C THR A 200 6.69 -16.65 -1.71
N ALA A 201 5.56 -17.29 -1.45
CA ALA A 201 4.27 -16.61 -1.26
C ALA A 201 4.29 -15.77 0.02
N LEU A 202 3.63 -14.62 -0.01
CA LEU A 202 3.42 -13.82 1.18
C LEU A 202 2.49 -14.55 2.15
N THR A 203 2.82 -14.49 3.43
CA THR A 203 1.94 -15.05 4.44
C THR A 203 0.77 -14.09 4.69
N SER A 204 -0.44 -14.53 4.41
CA SER A 204 -1.69 -13.76 4.59
C SER A 204 -1.79 -13.18 6.00
N PHE A 205 -1.43 -13.95 7.04
CA PHE A 205 -1.41 -13.49 8.43
C PHE A 205 -0.42 -12.34 8.66
N ALA A 206 0.82 -12.45 8.18
CA ALA A 206 1.85 -11.41 8.38
C ALA A 206 1.46 -10.10 7.66
N VAL A 207 0.93 -10.21 6.43
CA VAL A 207 0.41 -9.05 5.68
C VAL A 207 -0.78 -8.42 6.40
N ALA A 208 -1.68 -9.22 6.97
CA ALA A 208 -2.81 -8.71 7.75
C ALA A 208 -2.35 -7.94 8.99
N VAL A 209 -1.34 -8.46 9.73
CA VAL A 209 -0.73 -7.74 10.87
C VAL A 209 -0.14 -6.41 10.40
N ALA A 210 0.64 -6.40 9.32
CA ALA A 210 1.23 -5.18 8.76
C ALA A 210 0.16 -4.15 8.37
N ARG A 211 -0.91 -4.59 7.70
CA ARG A 211 -2.02 -3.73 7.25
C ARG A 211 -2.85 -3.19 8.40
N SER A 212 -3.18 -4.01 9.38
CA SER A 212 -3.91 -3.59 10.57
C SER A 212 -3.09 -2.56 11.36
N CYS A 213 -1.83 -2.86 11.69
CA CYS A 213 -0.96 -1.93 12.41
C CYS A 213 -0.78 -0.60 11.65
N ALA A 214 -0.46 -0.64 10.34
CA ALA A 214 -0.30 0.56 9.54
C ALA A 214 -1.60 1.37 9.41
N GLY A 215 -2.75 0.70 9.28
CA GLY A 215 -4.06 1.34 9.16
C GLY A 215 -4.52 2.04 10.44
N HIS A 216 -4.30 1.42 11.61
CA HIS A 216 -4.58 2.04 12.92
C HIS A 216 -3.61 3.18 13.21
N ALA A 217 -2.31 2.98 12.96
CA ALA A 217 -1.29 4.01 13.09
C ALA A 217 -1.61 5.25 12.24
N ALA A 218 -2.01 5.06 10.98
CA ALA A 218 -2.39 6.14 10.07
C ALA A 218 -3.46 7.06 10.68
N THR A 219 -4.49 6.48 11.30
CA THR A 219 -5.58 7.23 11.92
C THR A 219 -5.07 8.15 13.04
N LYS A 220 -4.21 7.61 13.93
CA LYS A 220 -3.65 8.37 15.06
C LYS A 220 -2.62 9.39 14.61
N VAL A 221 -1.68 8.98 13.74
CA VAL A 221 -0.60 9.84 13.24
C VAL A 221 -1.17 11.05 12.51
N VAL A 222 -2.10 10.85 11.58
CA VAL A 222 -2.70 11.94 10.81
C VAL A 222 -3.47 12.89 11.73
N ARG A 223 -4.34 12.36 12.61
CA ARG A 223 -5.12 13.17 13.55
C ARG A 223 -4.20 14.00 14.46
N ASN A 224 -3.20 13.37 15.06
CA ASN A 224 -2.30 14.04 16.01
C ASN A 224 -1.42 15.08 15.30
N ALA A 225 -0.97 14.80 14.07
CA ALA A 225 -0.21 15.76 13.26
C ALA A 225 -1.04 17.03 12.97
N HIS A 226 -2.29 16.88 12.52
CA HIS A 226 -3.18 18.02 12.31
C HIS A 226 -3.45 18.79 13.60
N GLN A 227 -3.57 18.10 14.73
CA GLN A 227 -3.73 18.76 16.04
C GLN A 227 -2.49 19.56 16.44
N VAL A 228 -1.28 19.04 16.19
CA VAL A 228 -0.01 19.73 16.48
C VAL A 228 0.17 20.97 15.59
N HIS A 229 -0.14 20.88 14.30
CA HIS A 229 0.01 21.97 13.35
C HIS A 229 -1.11 23.03 13.46
N GLY A 230 -2.31 22.63 13.92
CA GLY A 230 -3.48 23.51 13.91
C GLY A 230 -3.90 23.91 12.49
N ALA A 231 -4.37 25.13 12.31
CA ALA A 231 -4.92 25.61 11.05
C ALA A 231 -3.94 25.50 9.87
N ILE A 232 -2.64 25.74 10.07
CA ILE A 232 -1.66 25.69 8.98
C ILE A 232 -1.53 24.27 8.40
N GLY A 233 -1.73 23.24 9.21
CA GLY A 233 -1.67 21.83 8.75
C GLY A 233 -2.77 21.46 7.77
N THR A 234 -3.83 22.27 7.64
CA THR A 234 -4.94 22.05 6.70
C THR A 234 -4.83 22.90 5.44
N THR A 235 -3.80 23.73 5.29
CA THR A 235 -3.58 24.59 4.13
C THR A 235 -2.67 23.93 3.10
N THR A 236 -2.75 24.38 1.85
CA THR A 236 -1.86 23.94 0.77
C THR A 236 -0.45 24.54 0.88
N GLU A 237 -0.26 25.56 1.71
CA GLU A 237 1.04 26.20 1.95
C GLU A 237 2.00 25.32 2.75
N HIS A 238 1.44 24.50 3.66
CA HIS A 238 2.23 23.58 4.47
C HIS A 238 2.31 22.19 3.81
N PRO A 239 3.49 21.55 3.73
CA PRO A 239 3.67 20.28 3.02
C PRO A 239 3.00 19.07 3.69
N LEU A 240 2.41 19.20 4.86
CA LEU A 240 1.80 18.11 5.62
C LEU A 240 0.76 17.31 4.80
N HIS A 241 -0.08 18.02 4.03
CA HIS A 241 -1.12 17.39 3.21
C HIS A 241 -0.57 16.44 2.15
N ARG A 242 0.67 16.65 1.67
CA ARG A 242 1.34 15.78 0.69
C ARG A 242 1.66 14.38 1.23
N HIS A 243 1.57 14.20 2.54
CA HIS A 243 1.80 12.92 3.21
C HIS A 243 0.53 12.39 3.88
N THR A 244 -0.28 13.27 4.49
CA THR A 244 -1.49 12.83 5.19
C THR A 244 -2.58 12.35 4.24
N LEU A 245 -2.79 13.01 3.09
CA LEU A 245 -3.80 12.59 2.12
C LEU A 245 -3.47 11.24 1.47
N PRO A 246 -2.22 10.98 0.98
CA PRO A 246 -1.86 9.66 0.49
C PRO A 246 -2.01 8.56 1.54
N VAL A 247 -1.57 8.77 2.78
CA VAL A 247 -1.72 7.78 3.86
C VAL A 247 -3.19 7.40 4.07
N LEU A 248 -4.11 8.39 4.07
CA LEU A 248 -5.55 8.14 4.20
C LEU A 248 -6.15 7.43 2.98
N ALA A 249 -5.68 7.74 1.77
CA ALA A 249 -6.10 7.07 0.54
C ALA A 249 -5.63 5.61 0.52
N TRP A 250 -4.34 5.37 0.71
CA TRP A 250 -3.73 4.03 0.68
C TRP A 250 -4.25 3.09 1.75
N ARG A 251 -4.74 3.63 2.87
CA ARG A 251 -5.37 2.85 3.95
C ARG A 251 -6.58 2.04 3.49
N ALA A 252 -7.30 2.51 2.47
CA ALA A 252 -8.50 1.84 1.94
C ALA A 252 -8.21 0.95 0.72
N GLU A 253 -7.00 1.03 0.14
CA GLU A 253 -6.64 0.26 -1.05
C GLU A 253 -6.17 -1.16 -0.67
N PHE A 254 -6.41 -2.13 -1.55
CA PHE A 254 -6.10 -3.56 -1.32
C PHE A 254 -6.65 -4.07 0.02
N GLY A 255 -7.94 -3.89 0.23
CA GLY A 255 -8.64 -4.26 1.45
C GLY A 255 -8.75 -3.12 2.47
N SER A 256 -9.95 -2.98 3.04
CA SER A 256 -10.22 -2.01 4.10
C SER A 256 -9.55 -2.42 5.42
N LEU A 257 -9.42 -1.48 6.36
CA LEU A 257 -8.94 -1.80 7.71
C LEU A 257 -9.78 -2.90 8.38
N HIS A 258 -11.11 -2.82 8.24
CA HIS A 258 -12.01 -3.84 8.75
C HIS A 258 -11.75 -5.24 8.17
N HIS A 259 -11.45 -5.32 6.85
CA HIS A 259 -11.11 -6.59 6.20
C HIS A 259 -9.90 -7.25 6.87
N TRP A 260 -8.84 -6.49 7.13
CA TRP A 260 -7.62 -7.01 7.74
C TRP A 260 -7.78 -7.36 9.22
N ASP A 261 -8.52 -6.54 9.98
CA ASP A 261 -8.84 -6.82 11.38
C ASP A 261 -9.71 -8.07 11.53
N ASP A 262 -10.66 -8.28 10.62
CA ASP A 262 -11.52 -9.46 10.58
C ASP A 262 -10.75 -10.74 10.22
N LEU A 263 -9.80 -10.65 9.29
CA LEU A 263 -8.90 -11.76 8.96
C LEU A 263 -8.08 -12.18 10.19
N LEU A 264 -7.51 -11.24 10.92
CA LEU A 264 -6.75 -11.50 12.14
C LEU A 264 -7.64 -12.11 13.23
N THR A 265 -8.86 -11.60 13.38
CA THR A 265 -9.84 -12.11 14.36
C THR A 265 -10.20 -13.56 14.07
N ARG A 266 -10.45 -13.88 12.79
CA ARG A 266 -10.74 -15.28 12.37
C ARG A 266 -9.54 -16.19 12.58
N ALA A 267 -8.33 -15.74 12.24
CA ALA A 267 -7.11 -16.51 12.46
C ALA A 267 -6.91 -16.80 13.95
N ALA A 268 -7.12 -15.81 14.82
CA ALA A 268 -7.04 -15.99 16.27
C ALA A 268 -8.12 -16.94 16.81
N ALA A 269 -9.36 -16.85 16.30
CA ALA A 269 -10.48 -17.69 16.73
C ALA A 269 -10.36 -19.15 16.25
N SER A 270 -9.69 -19.40 15.11
CA SER A 270 -9.49 -20.75 14.56
C SER A 270 -8.33 -21.50 15.21
N THR A 271 -7.52 -20.85 16.03
CA THR A 271 -6.36 -21.45 16.70
C THR A 271 -6.79 -22.04 18.04
N ASP A 272 -7.07 -23.35 18.05
CA ASP A 272 -7.65 -24.10 19.20
C ASP A 272 -6.78 -24.13 20.47
N GLN A 273 -5.50 -23.76 20.41
CA GLN A 273 -4.60 -23.99 21.54
C GLN A 273 -3.61 -22.89 21.90
N ASN A 274 -3.20 -22.00 21.01
CA ASN A 274 -2.23 -20.96 21.41
C ASN A 274 -2.03 -19.89 20.34
N ILE A 275 -2.56 -18.69 20.57
CA ILE A 275 -2.26 -17.50 19.76
C ILE A 275 -0.73 -17.27 19.63
N TRP A 276 0.05 -17.68 20.64
CA TRP A 276 1.50 -17.56 20.62
C TRP A 276 2.13 -18.32 19.45
N ARG A 277 1.69 -19.53 19.17
CA ARG A 277 2.16 -20.30 18.00
C ARG A 277 1.86 -19.64 16.66
N LEU A 278 0.70 -18.97 16.56
CA LEU A 278 0.34 -18.21 15.36
C LEU A 278 1.32 -17.03 15.13
N ILE A 279 1.83 -16.44 16.21
CA ILE A 279 2.74 -15.29 16.17
C ILE A 279 4.20 -15.73 15.93
N THR A 280 4.64 -16.81 16.58
CA THR A 280 6.05 -17.26 16.54
C THR A 280 6.36 -18.21 15.38
N GLY A 281 5.33 -18.83 14.78
CA GLY A 281 5.51 -19.82 13.71
C GLY A 281 5.96 -21.20 14.22
N ASP A 282 5.91 -21.43 15.52
CA ASP A 282 6.33 -22.72 16.17
C ASP A 282 5.18 -23.73 16.24
#